data_a30f528deb2d0851687cef4ddfa22ee7
#
_entry.id   a30f528deb2d0851687cef4ddfa22ee7
#
_cell.length_a   1.000
_cell.length_b   1.000
_cell.length_c   1.000
_cell.angle_alpha   90.00
_cell.angle_beta   90.00
_cell.angle_gamma   90.00
#
_symmetry.space_group_name_H-M   'P 1'
#
loop_
_entity.id
_entity.type
_entity.pdbx_description
1 polymer ?
#
loop_
_entity_poly.entity_id
_entity_poly.type
_entity_poly.pdbx_seq_one_letter_code
_entity_poly.pdbx_strand_id
1 'polypeptide(L)'
;MILAIGTVLPFMMKMCNKVAFTYEVNDDAAIVQILDGSYTGTPDGHAIFIKYPLSWIIAKLYELNPKLPFTVPADNGTNWYVTAIVLLEVFALMVVLFRILNYFRCNRILICFFYTLAFVYVWMPCFFHLTFSTVAAFLGCMSLLFTGFAKKEELWRPWNLLCLGILGISAYCMRKQCFYMVIPFLLIEIWYKYRMDFFRSVKPWFIFGVCGVLGAGILFLNTQMYGSMGWKNYFIYNHARAYMQDYTGMPDYEENEDFYQSIGVSENAQKVFKSYSYCLYDDFSTETIEKIYNYQKTQEPQLSLEQKAENAKEKAYRYCVKKKQTGEFLKFSGFYVWFLIVPLTAVTLLFKWKNGFLRWVSTFLYGGTCAFLIHMEWIYLAMNGRFPQRVEESIRLLMLSVGFMIVCHLLSFWKDTSFIRISVVIQCILLAVILHMG
;
A
#
# COMPACT_ATOMS: atom_id res chain seq x y z
N MET A 1 -14.91 11.51 18.90
CA MET A 1 -13.54 11.19 19.24
C MET A 1 -13.43 10.20 20.40
N ILE A 2 -13.99 10.49 21.61
CA ILE A 2 -13.91 9.59 22.79
C ILE A 2 -14.33 8.14 22.47
N LEU A 3 -15.46 7.93 21.77
CA LEU A 3 -15.91 6.59 21.41
C LEU A 3 -14.95 5.89 20.44
N ALA A 4 -14.37 6.61 19.48
CA ALA A 4 -13.40 6.03 18.56
C ALA A 4 -12.11 5.61 19.30
N ILE A 5 -11.60 6.46 20.19
CA ILE A 5 -10.45 6.16 21.05
C ILE A 5 -10.78 4.95 21.94
N GLY A 6 -11.92 4.98 22.65
CA GLY A 6 -12.36 3.91 23.55
C GLY A 6 -12.63 2.56 22.87
N THR A 7 -12.88 2.56 21.57
CA THR A 7 -13.02 1.34 20.77
C THR A 7 -11.68 0.82 20.28
N VAL A 8 -10.89 1.67 19.61
CA VAL A 8 -9.66 1.24 18.92
C VAL A 8 -8.54 0.97 19.91
N LEU A 9 -8.27 1.90 20.82
CA LEU A 9 -7.07 1.82 21.66
C LEU A 9 -7.06 0.59 22.60
N PRO A 10 -8.12 0.30 23.41
CA PRO A 10 -8.11 -0.88 24.29
C PRO A 10 -8.07 -2.19 23.49
N PHE A 11 -8.78 -2.22 22.35
CA PHE A 11 -8.79 -3.38 21.48
C PHE A 11 -7.38 -3.66 20.93
N MET A 12 -6.70 -2.62 20.39
CA MET A 12 -5.36 -2.74 19.84
C MET A 12 -4.33 -3.10 20.92
N MET A 13 -4.39 -2.49 22.10
CA MET A 13 -3.52 -2.87 23.22
C MET A 13 -3.67 -4.34 23.58
N LYS A 14 -4.90 -4.86 23.63
CA LYS A 14 -5.16 -6.29 23.88
C LYS A 14 -4.61 -7.18 22.77
N MET A 15 -4.76 -6.79 21.52
CA MET A 15 -4.26 -7.56 20.38
C MET A 15 -2.74 -7.56 20.33
N CYS A 16 -2.08 -6.43 20.48
CA CYS A 16 -0.62 -6.32 20.50
C CYS A 16 0.03 -7.13 21.64
N ASN A 17 -0.69 -7.35 22.74
CA ASN A 17 -0.22 -8.19 23.84
C ASN A 17 -0.42 -9.71 23.59
N LYS A 18 -1.26 -10.09 22.61
CA LYS A 18 -1.60 -11.50 22.36
C LYS A 18 -1.04 -12.04 21.05
N VAL A 19 -0.81 -11.18 20.07
CA VAL A 19 -0.37 -11.56 18.74
C VAL A 19 1.04 -11.04 18.53
N ALA A 20 1.95 -11.92 18.16
CA ALA A 20 3.32 -11.53 17.83
C ALA A 20 3.35 -10.80 16.48
N PHE A 21 4.19 -9.77 16.39
CA PHE A 21 4.51 -9.14 15.12
C PHE A 21 5.54 -9.98 14.37
N THR A 22 5.29 -10.16 13.09
CA THR A 22 6.20 -10.88 12.19
C THR A 22 6.48 -10.03 10.96
N TYR A 23 7.67 -10.20 10.37
CA TYR A 23 7.97 -9.56 9.08
C TYR A 23 7.67 -10.55 7.96
N GLU A 24 6.99 -10.08 6.91
CA GLU A 24 6.71 -10.89 5.73
C GLU A 24 7.99 -11.17 4.93
N VAL A 25 8.93 -10.21 4.92
CA VAL A 25 10.17 -10.29 4.14
C VAL A 25 11.39 -9.82 4.95
N ASN A 26 12.57 -10.26 4.52
CA ASN A 26 13.84 -9.91 5.15
C ASN A 26 14.18 -8.41 5.06
N ASP A 27 13.58 -7.68 4.11
CA ASP A 27 13.79 -6.25 3.94
C ASP A 27 13.46 -5.46 5.21
N ASP A 28 12.35 -5.80 5.90
CA ASP A 28 11.93 -5.11 7.12
C ASP A 28 12.89 -5.41 8.29
N ALA A 29 13.42 -6.63 8.37
CA ALA A 29 14.43 -6.98 9.36
C ALA A 29 15.75 -6.19 9.13
N ALA A 30 16.19 -6.06 7.89
CA ALA A 30 17.34 -5.25 7.53
C ALA A 30 17.13 -3.75 7.84
N ILE A 31 15.92 -3.23 7.58
CA ILE A 31 15.54 -1.86 7.94
C ILE A 31 15.69 -1.65 9.46
N VAL A 32 15.19 -2.57 10.27
CA VAL A 32 15.31 -2.48 11.74
C VAL A 32 16.76 -2.44 12.16
N GLN A 33 17.61 -3.33 11.62
CA GLN A 33 19.03 -3.40 11.96
C GLN A 33 19.84 -2.14 11.59
N ILE A 34 19.41 -1.43 10.55
CA ILE A 34 19.99 -0.12 10.19
C ILE A 34 19.50 0.95 11.18
N LEU A 35 18.16 1.00 11.41
CA LEU A 35 17.54 2.02 12.24
C LEU A 35 17.94 1.95 13.70
N ASP A 36 18.16 0.74 14.25
CA ASP A 36 18.57 0.52 15.65
C ASP A 36 20.09 0.59 15.85
N GLY A 37 20.85 0.60 14.76
CA GLY A 37 22.31 0.65 14.78
C GLY A 37 22.98 -0.71 14.93
N SER A 38 22.28 -1.82 15.00
CA SER A 38 22.87 -3.17 15.10
C SER A 38 23.78 -3.50 13.92
N TYR A 39 23.45 -2.97 12.73
CA TYR A 39 24.20 -3.16 11.50
C TYR A 39 25.27 -2.10 11.27
N THR A 40 25.02 -0.87 11.69
CA THR A 40 25.85 0.32 11.38
C THR A 40 26.69 0.79 12.58
N GLY A 41 26.49 0.19 13.76
CA GLY A 41 27.15 0.59 15.03
C GLY A 41 26.43 1.73 15.76
N THR A 42 25.65 2.54 15.05
CA THR A 42 24.83 3.64 15.61
C THR A 42 23.51 3.74 14.83
N PRO A 43 22.39 4.15 15.48
CA PRO A 43 21.11 4.36 14.80
C PRO A 43 21.26 5.23 13.56
N ASP A 44 20.82 4.73 12.39
CA ASP A 44 20.99 5.41 11.10
C ASP A 44 19.63 5.49 10.36
N GLY A 45 19.33 6.68 9.84
CA GLY A 45 18.12 6.94 9.07
C GLY A 45 18.18 6.50 7.60
N HIS A 46 19.31 5.94 7.12
CA HIS A 46 19.44 5.49 5.73
C HIS A 46 18.82 4.10 5.50
N ALA A 47 17.53 3.98 5.75
CA ALA A 47 16.77 2.72 5.68
C ALA A 47 16.38 2.29 4.27
N ILE A 48 17.02 2.82 3.22
CA ILE A 48 16.95 2.43 1.79
C ILE A 48 15.54 2.49 1.19
N PHE A 49 14.59 1.69 1.68
CA PHE A 49 13.23 1.56 1.14
C PHE A 49 12.28 2.66 1.64
N ILE A 50 12.52 3.17 2.86
CA ILE A 50 11.75 4.23 3.50
C ILE A 50 12.43 5.57 3.24
N LYS A 51 11.64 6.61 2.96
CA LYS A 51 12.20 7.96 2.74
C LYS A 51 12.85 8.51 4.00
N TYR A 52 14.04 9.07 3.82
CA TYR A 52 14.89 9.55 4.90
C TYR A 52 14.19 10.40 5.98
N PRO A 53 13.27 11.33 5.67
CA PRO A 53 12.60 12.09 6.75
C PRO A 53 11.88 11.22 7.77
N LEU A 54 11.18 10.16 7.32
CA LEU A 54 10.49 9.25 8.22
C LEU A 54 11.44 8.28 8.92
N SER A 55 12.36 7.69 8.16
CA SER A 55 13.35 6.76 8.72
C SER A 55 14.29 7.46 9.71
N TRP A 56 14.66 8.71 9.45
CA TRP A 56 15.43 9.52 10.41
C TRP A 56 14.69 9.74 11.72
N ILE A 57 13.38 10.05 11.68
CA ILE A 57 12.57 10.18 12.90
C ILE A 57 12.60 8.88 13.69
N ILE A 58 12.46 7.72 13.02
CA ILE A 58 12.48 6.42 13.68
C ILE A 58 13.87 6.12 14.26
N ALA A 59 14.95 6.39 13.54
CA ALA A 59 16.32 6.25 14.04
C ALA A 59 16.56 7.12 15.29
N LYS A 60 16.02 8.35 15.32
CA LYS A 60 16.07 9.21 16.50
C LYS A 60 15.28 8.66 17.69
N LEU A 61 14.20 7.91 17.46
CA LEU A 61 13.49 7.21 18.54
C LEU A 61 14.35 6.09 19.14
N TYR A 62 15.13 5.37 18.33
CA TYR A 62 16.13 4.42 18.86
C TYR A 62 17.22 5.09 19.67
N GLU A 63 17.75 6.21 19.18
CA GLU A 63 18.80 6.98 19.88
C GLU A 63 18.31 7.55 21.22
N LEU A 64 17.12 8.17 21.23
CA LEU A 64 16.56 8.83 22.41
C LEU A 64 15.89 7.87 23.36
N ASN A 65 15.40 6.73 22.87
CA ASN A 65 14.69 5.68 23.59
C ASN A 65 13.65 6.23 24.60
N PRO A 66 12.67 7.05 24.17
CA PRO A 66 11.72 7.70 25.07
C PRO A 66 10.83 6.67 25.78
N LYS A 67 10.49 6.94 27.04
CA LYS A 67 9.53 6.10 27.77
C LYS A 67 8.11 6.46 27.33
N LEU A 68 7.48 5.59 26.55
CA LEU A 68 6.08 5.72 26.15
C LEU A 68 5.20 4.69 26.86
N PRO A 69 3.90 4.99 27.07
CA PRO A 69 2.97 4.07 27.74
C PRO A 69 2.70 2.80 26.93
N PHE A 70 3.00 2.81 25.65
CA PHE A 70 2.87 1.67 24.75
C PHE A 70 4.09 1.59 23.84
N THR A 71 4.79 0.47 23.89
CA THR A 71 5.93 0.16 23.01
C THR A 71 5.89 -1.33 22.67
N VAL A 72 6.38 -1.70 21.50
CA VAL A 72 6.56 -3.10 21.11
C VAL A 72 7.94 -3.54 21.61
N PRO A 73 8.01 -4.60 22.42
CA PRO A 73 9.28 -5.09 22.97
C PRO A 73 10.14 -5.72 21.85
N ALA A 74 11.46 -5.63 22.06
CA ALA A 74 12.46 -6.39 21.32
C ALA A 74 13.41 -7.04 22.33
N ASP A 75 14.25 -7.98 21.89
CA ASP A 75 15.19 -8.71 22.76
C ASP A 75 16.11 -7.75 23.55
N ASN A 76 16.51 -6.65 22.93
CA ASN A 76 17.41 -5.64 23.52
C ASN A 76 16.71 -4.30 23.83
N GLY A 77 15.38 -4.30 24.10
CA GLY A 77 14.68 -3.06 24.46
C GLY A 77 13.37 -2.85 23.70
N THR A 78 13.23 -1.72 23.01
CA THR A 78 12.01 -1.36 22.25
C THR A 78 12.25 -1.44 20.75
N ASN A 79 11.38 -2.13 20.04
CA ASN A 79 11.34 -2.06 18.58
C ASN A 79 10.61 -0.78 18.13
N TRP A 80 11.37 0.31 17.96
CA TRP A 80 10.82 1.60 17.59
C TRP A 80 10.27 1.64 16.16
N TYR A 81 10.78 0.80 15.25
CA TYR A 81 10.23 0.66 13.91
C TYR A 81 8.79 0.14 13.96
N VAL A 82 8.57 -1.00 14.60
CA VAL A 82 7.24 -1.57 14.77
C VAL A 82 6.35 -0.66 15.60
N THR A 83 6.87 -0.08 16.68
CA THR A 83 6.12 0.86 17.53
C THR A 83 5.63 2.06 16.74
N ALA A 84 6.46 2.69 15.90
CA ALA A 84 6.07 3.83 15.07
C ALA A 84 5.00 3.44 14.04
N ILE A 85 5.14 2.29 13.39
CA ILE A 85 4.14 1.76 12.46
C ILE A 85 2.80 1.55 13.17
N VAL A 86 2.79 0.84 14.28
CA VAL A 86 1.57 0.55 15.06
C VAL A 86 0.89 1.84 15.51
N LEU A 87 1.65 2.83 15.95
CA LEU A 87 1.09 4.13 16.33
C LEU A 87 0.43 4.85 15.15
N LEU A 88 1.04 4.81 13.96
CA LEU A 88 0.45 5.38 12.74
C LEU A 88 -0.83 4.63 12.32
N GLU A 89 -0.83 3.31 12.40
CA GLU A 89 -2.00 2.49 12.04
C GLU A 89 -3.14 2.65 13.04
N VAL A 90 -2.84 2.68 14.34
CA VAL A 90 -3.83 2.97 15.40
C VAL A 90 -4.41 4.37 15.22
N PHE A 91 -3.58 5.36 14.93
CA PHE A 91 -4.04 6.72 14.61
C PHE A 91 -4.99 6.70 13.39
N ALA A 92 -4.60 6.01 12.31
CA ALA A 92 -5.41 5.87 11.10
C ALA A 92 -6.79 5.24 11.40
N LEU A 93 -6.81 4.14 12.16
CA LEU A 93 -8.03 3.48 12.58
C LEU A 93 -8.93 4.40 13.41
N MET A 94 -8.37 5.15 14.36
CA MET A 94 -9.13 6.07 15.21
C MET A 94 -9.76 7.21 14.41
N VAL A 95 -9.01 7.86 13.51
CA VAL A 95 -9.53 9.00 12.76
C VAL A 95 -10.56 8.58 11.72
N VAL A 96 -10.40 7.40 11.09
CA VAL A 96 -11.38 6.86 10.16
C VAL A 96 -12.66 6.44 10.89
N LEU A 97 -12.57 5.71 12.02
CA LEU A 97 -13.75 5.37 12.82
C LEU A 97 -14.50 6.63 13.28
N PHE A 98 -13.77 7.66 13.72
CA PHE A 98 -14.39 8.95 14.08
C PHE A 98 -15.19 9.55 12.92
N ARG A 99 -14.67 9.46 11.67
CA ARG A 99 -15.38 9.91 10.47
C ARG A 99 -16.64 9.09 10.19
N ILE A 100 -16.53 7.79 10.25
CA ILE A 100 -17.67 6.86 10.05
C ILE A 100 -18.78 7.13 11.06
N LEU A 101 -18.44 7.32 12.35
CA LEU A 101 -19.37 7.66 13.41
C LEU A 101 -20.11 9.00 13.21
N ASN A 102 -19.48 9.95 12.52
CA ASN A 102 -20.11 11.23 12.20
C ASN A 102 -20.87 11.22 10.87
N TYR A 103 -20.52 10.29 9.98
CA TYR A 103 -21.17 10.14 8.67
C TYR A 103 -22.53 9.44 8.80
N PHE A 104 -22.57 8.33 9.51
CA PHE A 104 -23.78 7.55 9.71
C PHE A 104 -24.55 8.03 10.94
N ARG A 105 -25.89 8.24 10.77
CA ARG A 105 -26.82 8.59 11.85
C ARG A 105 -27.49 7.34 12.47
N CYS A 106 -26.78 6.22 12.57
CA CYS A 106 -27.28 4.98 13.13
C CYS A 106 -26.65 4.69 14.50
N ASN A 107 -26.98 3.53 15.08
CA ASN A 107 -26.45 3.14 16.39
C ASN A 107 -24.92 3.08 16.39
N ARG A 108 -24.31 3.96 17.17
CA ARG A 108 -22.85 4.12 17.24
C ARG A 108 -22.15 2.87 17.78
N ILE A 109 -22.78 2.14 18.70
CA ILE A 109 -22.22 0.89 19.25
C ILE A 109 -22.14 -0.16 18.15
N LEU A 110 -23.18 -0.26 17.33
CA LEU A 110 -23.21 -1.18 16.19
C LEU A 110 -22.13 -0.86 15.16
N ILE A 111 -21.90 0.43 14.90
CA ILE A 111 -20.79 0.86 14.03
C ILE A 111 -19.44 0.42 14.61
N CYS A 112 -19.19 0.66 15.90
CA CYS A 112 -17.95 0.24 16.56
C CYS A 112 -17.76 -1.27 16.48
N PHE A 113 -18.82 -2.04 16.71
CA PHE A 113 -18.80 -3.50 16.61
C PHE A 113 -18.40 -3.98 15.20
N PHE A 114 -19.07 -3.49 14.15
CA PHE A 114 -18.75 -3.86 12.77
C PHE A 114 -17.38 -3.34 12.32
N TYR A 115 -16.97 -2.19 12.81
CA TYR A 115 -15.60 -1.68 12.55
C TYR A 115 -14.55 -2.60 13.15
N THR A 116 -14.76 -3.08 14.37
CA THR A 116 -13.87 -4.05 15.01
C THR A 116 -13.85 -5.39 14.27
N LEU A 117 -15.01 -5.87 13.80
CA LEU A 117 -15.06 -7.06 12.93
C LEU A 117 -14.30 -6.84 11.63
N ALA A 118 -14.49 -5.70 10.96
CA ALA A 118 -13.75 -5.36 9.75
C ALA A 118 -12.23 -5.32 10.02
N PHE A 119 -11.80 -4.81 11.18
CA PHE A 119 -10.39 -4.88 11.56
C PHE A 119 -9.90 -6.33 11.63
N VAL A 120 -10.60 -7.19 12.36
CA VAL A 120 -10.18 -8.60 12.55
C VAL A 120 -10.07 -9.35 11.22
N TYR A 121 -11.05 -9.17 10.33
CA TYR A 121 -11.11 -9.96 9.10
C TYR A 121 -10.37 -9.35 7.91
N VAL A 122 -10.22 -8.03 7.85
CA VAL A 122 -9.65 -7.35 6.69
C VAL A 122 -8.24 -6.84 6.96
N TRP A 123 -8.04 -6.15 8.09
CA TRP A 123 -6.81 -5.40 8.34
C TRP A 123 -5.82 -6.11 9.25
N MET A 124 -6.29 -7.00 10.12
CA MET A 124 -5.44 -7.71 11.09
C MET A 124 -4.28 -8.48 10.44
N PRO A 125 -4.44 -9.19 9.32
CA PRO A 125 -3.32 -9.86 8.68
C PRO A 125 -2.20 -8.89 8.28
N CYS A 126 -2.56 -7.73 7.70
CA CYS A 126 -1.59 -6.71 7.31
C CYS A 126 -0.97 -5.99 8.51
N PHE A 127 -1.70 -5.91 9.63
CA PHE A 127 -1.27 -5.22 10.83
C PHE A 127 -0.20 -6.00 11.61
N PHE A 128 -0.31 -7.31 11.69
CA PHE A 128 0.65 -8.16 12.43
C PHE A 128 1.71 -8.82 11.54
N HIS A 129 1.47 -8.88 10.24
CA HIS A 129 2.40 -9.39 9.24
C HIS A 129 2.99 -8.20 8.47
N LEU A 130 3.91 -7.52 9.14
CA LEU A 130 4.37 -6.20 8.73
C LEU A 130 5.24 -6.26 7.47
N THR A 131 4.92 -5.40 6.52
CA THR A 131 5.87 -4.91 5.52
C THR A 131 5.66 -3.41 5.32
N PHE A 132 6.73 -2.68 5.06
CA PHE A 132 6.63 -1.25 4.73
C PHE A 132 5.72 -0.99 3.51
N SER A 133 5.51 -1.97 2.64
CA SER A 133 4.63 -1.86 1.47
C SER A 133 3.15 -1.95 1.86
N THR A 134 2.75 -2.96 2.65
CA THR A 134 1.37 -3.13 3.11
C THR A 134 0.94 -2.02 4.06
N VAL A 135 1.85 -1.56 4.93
CA VAL A 135 1.64 -0.40 5.79
C VAL A 135 1.38 0.87 4.98
N ALA A 136 2.18 1.12 3.93
CA ALA A 136 1.96 2.26 3.05
C ALA A 136 0.60 2.20 2.34
N ALA A 137 0.21 1.02 1.83
CA ALA A 137 -1.09 0.81 1.21
C ALA A 137 -2.23 1.00 2.23
N PHE A 138 -2.09 0.47 3.43
CA PHE A 138 -3.06 0.64 4.52
C PHE A 138 -3.27 2.13 4.85
N LEU A 139 -2.20 2.89 5.12
CA LEU A 139 -2.29 4.32 5.41
C LEU A 139 -2.89 5.12 4.25
N GLY A 140 -2.53 4.77 3.01
CA GLY A 140 -3.13 5.34 1.81
C GLY A 140 -4.64 5.06 1.73
N CYS A 141 -5.06 3.80 1.93
CA CYS A 141 -6.47 3.40 1.96
C CYS A 141 -7.24 4.11 3.10
N MET A 142 -6.61 4.26 4.27
CA MET A 142 -7.22 5.00 5.38
C MET A 142 -7.37 6.49 5.04
N SER A 143 -6.47 7.10 4.28
CA SER A 143 -6.64 8.46 3.78
C SER A 143 -7.81 8.57 2.79
N LEU A 144 -8.03 7.56 1.95
CA LEU A 144 -9.18 7.46 1.05
C LEU A 144 -10.49 7.36 1.85
N LEU A 145 -10.56 6.43 2.80
CA LEU A 145 -11.74 6.28 3.66
C LEU A 145 -12.03 7.54 4.49
N PHE A 146 -10.99 8.16 5.06
CA PHE A 146 -11.13 9.43 5.78
C PHE A 146 -11.73 10.53 4.88
N THR A 147 -11.23 10.65 3.65
CA THR A 147 -11.75 11.59 2.66
C THR A 147 -13.18 11.26 2.31
N GLY A 148 -13.50 10.00 2.08
CA GLY A 148 -14.82 9.52 1.72
C GLY A 148 -15.89 9.80 2.77
N PHE A 149 -15.58 9.63 4.05
CA PHE A 149 -16.51 9.90 5.15
C PHE A 149 -16.49 11.33 5.68
N ALA A 150 -15.63 12.21 5.16
CA ALA A 150 -15.67 13.63 5.48
C ALA A 150 -16.78 14.33 4.68
N LYS A 151 -17.51 15.25 5.31
CA LYS A 151 -18.42 16.14 4.58
C LYS A 151 -17.61 17.14 3.73
N LYS A 152 -18.21 17.60 2.63
CA LYS A 152 -17.57 18.54 1.69
C LYS A 152 -16.99 19.75 2.41
N GLU A 153 -17.75 20.36 3.31
CA GLU A 153 -17.38 21.58 4.03
C GLU A 153 -16.32 21.33 5.12
N GLU A 154 -16.25 20.09 5.62
CA GLU A 154 -15.33 19.72 6.69
C GLU A 154 -13.95 19.32 6.18
N LEU A 155 -13.86 18.85 4.94
CA LEU A 155 -12.60 18.31 4.38
C LEU A 155 -11.45 19.31 4.50
N TRP A 156 -11.74 20.61 4.35
CA TRP A 156 -10.76 21.70 4.35
C TRP A 156 -10.47 22.29 5.73
N ARG A 157 -11.05 21.75 6.79
CA ARG A 157 -10.72 22.20 8.15
C ARG A 157 -9.27 21.83 8.49
N PRO A 158 -8.52 22.69 9.19
CA PRO A 158 -7.09 22.46 9.49
C PRO A 158 -6.81 21.10 10.12
N TRP A 159 -7.66 20.67 11.07
CA TRP A 159 -7.53 19.35 11.70
C TRP A 159 -7.64 18.20 10.71
N ASN A 160 -8.53 18.30 9.74
CA ASN A 160 -8.73 17.24 8.74
C ASN A 160 -7.58 17.19 7.75
N LEU A 161 -7.07 18.35 7.36
CA LEU A 161 -5.88 18.46 6.53
C LEU A 161 -4.65 17.92 7.25
N LEU A 162 -4.53 18.17 8.57
CA LEU A 162 -3.46 17.58 9.38
C LEU A 162 -3.55 16.05 9.39
N CYS A 163 -4.74 15.47 9.65
CA CYS A 163 -4.93 14.02 9.63
C CYS A 163 -4.60 13.43 8.26
N LEU A 164 -5.10 14.03 7.18
CA LEU A 164 -4.80 13.59 5.81
C LEU A 164 -3.31 13.75 5.48
N GLY A 165 -2.69 14.83 5.95
CA GLY A 165 -1.26 15.05 5.82
C GLY A 165 -0.44 13.96 6.51
N ILE A 166 -0.76 13.63 7.76
CA ILE A 166 -0.08 12.55 8.50
C ILE A 166 -0.23 11.22 7.75
N LEU A 167 -1.46 10.84 7.36
CA LEU A 167 -1.72 9.58 6.66
C LEU A 167 -1.02 9.53 5.30
N GLY A 168 -1.18 10.57 4.48
CA GLY A 168 -0.64 10.61 3.12
C GLY A 168 0.88 10.72 3.09
N ILE A 169 1.48 11.58 3.93
CA ILE A 169 2.94 11.75 4.00
C ILE A 169 3.59 10.47 4.53
N SER A 170 3.02 9.85 5.57
CA SER A 170 3.55 8.59 6.09
C SER A 170 3.46 7.47 5.05
N ALA A 171 2.33 7.33 4.35
CA ALA A 171 2.18 6.37 3.26
C ALA A 171 3.21 6.61 2.14
N TYR A 172 3.40 7.86 1.73
CA TYR A 172 4.39 8.24 0.72
C TYR A 172 5.83 7.97 1.16
N CYS A 173 6.15 8.26 2.42
CA CYS A 173 7.49 8.03 2.97
C CYS A 173 7.78 6.54 3.14
N MET A 174 6.79 5.74 3.56
CA MET A 174 6.95 4.28 3.68
C MET A 174 7.18 3.63 2.31
N ARG A 175 6.29 3.86 1.34
CA ARG A 175 6.42 3.29 -0.01
C ARG A 175 5.64 4.13 -1.03
N LYS A 176 6.35 5.00 -1.77
CA LYS A 176 5.73 5.90 -2.75
C LYS A 176 4.86 5.18 -3.78
N GLN A 177 5.26 3.98 -4.24
CA GLN A 177 4.52 3.23 -5.25
C GLN A 177 3.14 2.80 -4.73
N CYS A 178 3.05 2.31 -3.48
CA CYS A 178 1.78 1.94 -2.85
C CYS A 178 0.88 3.17 -2.63
N PHE A 179 1.47 4.32 -2.29
CA PHE A 179 0.70 5.57 -2.18
C PHE A 179 0.19 6.04 -3.55
N TYR A 180 1.00 5.92 -4.63
CA TYR A 180 0.59 6.29 -5.98
C TYR A 180 -0.61 5.49 -6.47
N MET A 181 -0.75 4.21 -6.08
CA MET A 181 -1.93 3.39 -6.38
C MET A 181 -3.22 4.00 -5.80
N VAL A 182 -3.14 4.69 -4.67
CA VAL A 182 -4.31 5.26 -3.99
C VAL A 182 -4.69 6.65 -4.53
N ILE A 183 -3.73 7.40 -5.06
CA ILE A 183 -3.95 8.80 -5.53
C ILE A 183 -5.10 8.92 -6.54
N PRO A 184 -5.24 8.09 -7.58
CA PRO A 184 -6.34 8.19 -8.53
C PRO A 184 -7.71 8.13 -7.86
N PHE A 185 -7.85 7.26 -6.86
CA PHE A 185 -9.11 7.09 -6.11
C PHE A 185 -9.39 8.27 -5.17
N LEU A 186 -8.35 8.84 -4.56
CA LEU A 186 -8.48 10.08 -3.79
C LEU A 186 -8.98 11.24 -4.68
N LEU A 187 -8.42 11.37 -5.87
CA LEU A 187 -8.82 12.40 -6.83
C LEU A 187 -10.27 12.21 -7.28
N ILE A 188 -10.67 10.97 -7.61
CA ILE A 188 -12.04 10.62 -7.97
C ILE A 188 -13.00 10.91 -6.82
N GLU A 189 -12.63 10.55 -5.58
CA GLU A 189 -13.45 10.82 -4.40
C GLU A 189 -13.65 12.32 -4.17
N ILE A 190 -12.60 13.11 -4.28
CA ILE A 190 -12.67 14.57 -4.17
C ILE A 190 -13.54 15.12 -5.32
N TRP A 191 -13.31 14.66 -6.55
CA TRP A 191 -14.11 15.10 -7.69
C TRP A 191 -15.60 14.71 -7.54
N TYR A 192 -15.91 13.51 -7.07
CA TYR A 192 -17.26 13.06 -6.80
C TYR A 192 -17.99 13.97 -5.79
N LYS A 193 -17.29 14.44 -4.75
CA LYS A 193 -17.83 15.36 -3.73
C LYS A 193 -18.01 16.78 -4.22
N TYR A 194 -17.05 17.29 -4.98
CA TYR A 194 -17.03 18.69 -5.41
C TYR A 194 -17.65 18.90 -6.78
N ARG A 195 -17.66 17.89 -7.65
CA ARG A 195 -18.15 17.99 -9.03
C ARG A 195 -17.57 19.21 -9.73
N MET A 196 -18.41 20.05 -10.37
CA MET A 196 -17.98 21.27 -11.06
C MET A 196 -17.42 22.34 -10.13
N ASP A 197 -17.79 22.33 -8.83
CA ASP A 197 -17.22 23.23 -7.83
C ASP A 197 -15.73 22.99 -7.59
N PHE A 198 -15.23 21.82 -7.92
CA PHE A 198 -13.80 21.51 -7.87
C PHE A 198 -12.99 22.49 -8.73
N PHE A 199 -13.42 22.76 -9.93
CA PHE A 199 -12.72 23.67 -10.85
C PHE A 199 -12.93 25.15 -10.51
N ARG A 200 -14.02 25.48 -9.84
CA ARG A 200 -14.37 26.87 -9.45
C ARG A 200 -13.75 27.32 -8.13
N SER A 201 -13.34 26.37 -7.29
CA SER A 201 -12.79 26.65 -5.96
C SER A 201 -11.26 26.67 -6.00
N VAL A 202 -10.65 27.72 -5.45
CA VAL A 202 -9.19 27.82 -5.30
C VAL A 202 -8.64 26.84 -4.25
N LYS A 203 -9.45 26.45 -3.26
CA LYS A 203 -9.02 25.61 -2.13
C LYS A 203 -8.41 24.25 -2.54
N PRO A 204 -9.03 23.43 -3.42
CA PRO A 204 -8.43 22.18 -3.86
C PRO A 204 -7.06 22.39 -4.52
N TRP A 205 -6.96 23.38 -5.39
CA TRP A 205 -5.71 23.67 -6.12
C TRP A 205 -4.60 24.14 -5.20
N PHE A 206 -4.92 24.97 -4.22
CA PHE A 206 -3.97 25.40 -3.20
C PHE A 206 -3.42 24.20 -2.41
N ILE A 207 -4.28 23.26 -2.00
CA ILE A 207 -3.84 22.08 -1.25
C ILE A 207 -3.02 21.14 -2.12
N PHE A 208 -3.41 20.93 -3.39
CA PHE A 208 -2.56 20.16 -4.30
C PHE A 208 -1.19 20.81 -4.50
N GLY A 209 -1.14 22.14 -4.58
CA GLY A 209 0.11 22.89 -4.60
C GLY A 209 0.96 22.62 -3.34
N VAL A 210 0.37 22.73 -2.15
CA VAL A 210 1.05 22.42 -0.88
C VAL A 210 1.53 20.95 -0.84
N CYS A 211 0.70 19.99 -1.22
CA CYS A 211 1.09 18.59 -1.28
C CYS A 211 2.24 18.36 -2.28
N GLY A 212 2.20 19.03 -3.43
CA GLY A 212 3.28 19.00 -4.43
C GLY A 212 4.60 19.54 -3.87
N VAL A 213 4.56 20.69 -3.19
CA VAL A 213 5.75 21.30 -2.54
C VAL A 213 6.30 20.40 -1.44
N LEU A 214 5.44 19.83 -0.58
CA LEU A 214 5.86 18.91 0.47
C LEU A 214 6.47 17.62 -0.12
N GLY A 215 5.84 17.05 -1.14
CA GLY A 215 6.37 15.87 -1.83
C GLY A 215 7.73 16.14 -2.49
N ALA A 216 7.87 17.28 -3.16
CA ALA A 216 9.15 17.71 -3.73
C ALA A 216 10.22 17.95 -2.65
N GLY A 217 9.83 18.58 -1.53
CA GLY A 217 10.72 18.79 -0.37
C GLY A 217 11.22 17.47 0.22
N ILE A 218 10.34 16.47 0.40
CA ILE A 218 10.71 15.12 0.86
C ILE A 218 11.67 14.47 -0.12
N LEU A 219 11.41 14.55 -1.43
CA LEU A 219 12.30 14.00 -2.45
C LEU A 219 13.66 14.68 -2.44
N PHE A 220 13.68 16.00 -2.35
CA PHE A 220 14.90 16.78 -2.27
C PHE A 220 15.74 16.38 -1.06
N LEU A 221 15.15 16.37 0.14
CA LEU A 221 15.83 15.94 1.37
C LEU A 221 16.37 14.52 1.24
N ASN A 222 15.54 13.59 0.74
CA ASN A 222 15.98 12.21 0.53
C ASN A 222 17.18 12.14 -0.45
N THR A 223 17.15 12.90 -1.54
CA THR A 223 18.25 12.93 -2.53
C THR A 223 19.51 13.52 -1.93
N GLN A 224 19.42 14.56 -1.10
CA GLN A 224 20.58 15.15 -0.43
C GLN A 224 21.22 14.17 0.56
N MET A 225 20.43 13.47 1.36
CA MET A 225 20.93 12.52 2.36
C MET A 225 21.60 11.29 1.72
N TYR A 226 21.13 10.86 0.55
CA TYR A 226 21.74 9.79 -0.23
C TYR A 226 22.72 10.31 -1.31
N GLY A 227 23.21 11.56 -1.19
CA GLY A 227 24.02 12.21 -2.21
C GLY A 227 25.50 11.83 -2.21
N SER A 228 26.02 11.15 -1.17
CA SER A 228 27.42 10.74 -1.11
C SER A 228 27.79 9.73 -2.20
N MET A 229 29.07 9.63 -2.55
CA MET A 229 29.56 8.72 -3.58
C MET A 229 29.27 7.25 -3.22
N GLY A 230 29.43 6.87 -1.95
CA GLY A 230 29.12 5.51 -1.48
C GLY A 230 27.67 5.13 -1.73
N TRP A 231 26.71 6.01 -1.42
CA TRP A 231 25.29 5.76 -1.68
C TRP A 231 24.97 5.72 -3.17
N LYS A 232 25.59 6.57 -3.99
CA LYS A 232 25.42 6.51 -5.46
C LYS A 232 25.88 5.17 -6.01
N ASN A 233 27.07 4.72 -5.63
CA ASN A 233 27.58 3.41 -6.02
C ASN A 233 26.67 2.27 -5.56
N TYR A 234 26.20 2.32 -4.33
CA TYR A 234 25.23 1.36 -3.82
C TYR A 234 23.96 1.30 -4.68
N PHE A 235 23.39 2.44 -5.06
CA PHE A 235 22.18 2.44 -5.88
C PHE A 235 22.43 1.93 -7.30
N ILE A 236 23.57 2.22 -7.90
CA ILE A 236 23.95 1.68 -9.20
C ILE A 236 24.07 0.16 -9.10
N TYR A 237 24.84 -0.33 -8.12
CA TYR A 237 24.99 -1.75 -7.83
C TYR A 237 23.65 -2.45 -7.62
N ASN A 238 22.84 -1.94 -6.70
CA ASN A 238 21.58 -2.55 -6.35
C ASN A 238 20.55 -2.53 -7.49
N HIS A 239 20.57 -1.50 -8.33
CA HIS A 239 19.71 -1.43 -9.52
C HIS A 239 20.11 -2.51 -10.54
N ALA A 240 21.39 -2.62 -10.85
CA ALA A 240 21.92 -3.61 -11.79
C ALA A 240 21.68 -5.04 -11.27
N ARG A 241 22.01 -5.30 -10.01
CA ARG A 241 21.76 -6.56 -9.33
C ARG A 241 20.27 -6.96 -9.38
N ALA A 242 19.39 -6.06 -8.94
CA ALA A 242 17.96 -6.34 -8.89
C ALA A 242 17.37 -6.61 -10.28
N TYR A 243 17.86 -5.90 -11.29
CA TYR A 243 17.43 -6.14 -12.67
C TYR A 243 17.73 -7.57 -13.12
N MET A 244 18.99 -8.02 -12.90
CA MET A 244 19.41 -9.35 -13.30
C MET A 244 18.79 -10.46 -12.44
N GLN A 245 18.71 -10.28 -11.12
CA GLN A 245 18.22 -11.34 -10.25
C GLN A 245 16.70 -11.44 -10.19
N ASP A 246 16.04 -10.29 -10.23
CA ASP A 246 14.59 -10.23 -10.01
C ASP A 246 13.78 -10.31 -11.30
N TYR A 247 14.37 -9.97 -12.48
CA TYR A 247 13.60 -9.79 -13.71
C TYR A 247 14.12 -10.58 -14.92
N THR A 248 15.39 -10.48 -15.27
CA THR A 248 15.90 -10.99 -16.55
C THR A 248 16.81 -12.20 -16.45
N GLY A 249 17.43 -12.43 -15.31
CA GLY A 249 18.53 -13.37 -15.16
C GLY A 249 19.89 -12.76 -15.58
N MET A 250 20.99 -13.35 -15.16
CA MET A 250 22.31 -13.07 -15.71
C MET A 250 22.49 -13.80 -17.05
N PRO A 251 23.29 -13.24 -17.98
CA PRO A 251 23.72 -13.97 -19.17
C PRO A 251 24.30 -15.34 -18.79
N ASP A 252 24.02 -16.35 -19.57
CA ASP A 252 24.59 -17.67 -19.31
C ASP A 252 26.10 -17.66 -19.51
N TYR A 253 26.86 -18.33 -18.65
CA TYR A 253 28.32 -18.29 -18.71
C TYR A 253 28.83 -19.01 -19.94
N GLU A 254 28.34 -20.22 -20.24
CA GLU A 254 28.82 -21.05 -21.34
C GLU A 254 28.57 -20.37 -22.70
N GLU A 255 27.44 -19.67 -22.84
CA GLU A 255 27.09 -18.95 -24.07
C GLU A 255 27.82 -17.62 -24.20
N ASN A 256 28.40 -17.07 -23.12
CA ASN A 256 29.00 -15.72 -23.08
C ASN A 256 30.39 -15.75 -22.41
N GLU A 257 31.14 -16.84 -22.56
CA GLU A 257 32.43 -17.05 -21.89
C GLU A 257 33.42 -15.95 -22.18
N ASP A 258 33.60 -15.55 -23.46
CA ASP A 258 34.52 -14.48 -23.87
C ASP A 258 34.21 -13.16 -23.16
N PHE A 259 32.94 -12.83 -23.00
CA PHE A 259 32.52 -11.62 -22.28
C PHE A 259 32.94 -11.70 -20.80
N TYR A 260 32.60 -12.81 -20.12
CA TYR A 260 32.95 -12.95 -18.70
C TYR A 260 34.46 -12.97 -18.45
N GLN A 261 35.21 -13.64 -19.32
CA GLN A 261 36.69 -13.61 -19.26
C GLN A 261 37.23 -12.20 -19.44
N SER A 262 36.67 -11.41 -20.37
CA SER A 262 37.10 -10.02 -20.61
C SER A 262 36.93 -9.08 -19.40
N ILE A 263 35.99 -9.40 -18.50
CA ILE A 263 35.73 -8.64 -17.28
C ILE A 263 36.23 -9.33 -16.00
N GLY A 264 36.96 -10.45 -16.14
CA GLY A 264 37.60 -11.17 -15.03
C GLY A 264 36.63 -11.94 -14.14
N VAL A 265 35.42 -12.30 -14.60
CA VAL A 265 34.44 -13.03 -13.85
C VAL A 265 34.46 -14.53 -14.22
N SER A 266 34.74 -15.39 -13.27
CA SER A 266 34.73 -16.84 -13.45
C SER A 266 33.31 -17.42 -13.44
N GLU A 267 33.14 -18.64 -14.00
CA GLU A 267 31.90 -19.37 -13.95
C GLU A 267 31.42 -19.59 -12.51
N ASN A 268 32.34 -19.91 -11.60
CA ASN A 268 32.01 -20.09 -10.19
C ASN A 268 31.53 -18.78 -9.55
N ALA A 269 32.15 -17.65 -9.86
CA ALA A 269 31.72 -16.33 -9.40
C ALA A 269 30.27 -16.04 -9.87
N GLN A 270 29.96 -16.30 -11.16
CA GLN A 270 28.60 -16.13 -11.69
C GLN A 270 27.58 -17.03 -10.95
N LYS A 271 27.93 -18.29 -10.69
CA LYS A 271 27.05 -19.21 -9.92
C LYS A 271 26.79 -18.71 -8.51
N VAL A 272 27.83 -18.23 -7.82
CA VAL A 272 27.75 -17.65 -6.47
C VAL A 272 26.84 -16.41 -6.49
N PHE A 273 26.99 -15.53 -7.49
CA PHE A 273 26.10 -14.38 -7.63
C PHE A 273 24.64 -14.78 -7.88
N LYS A 274 24.40 -15.75 -8.78
CA LYS A 274 23.04 -16.30 -9.02
C LYS A 274 22.39 -16.86 -7.75
N SER A 275 23.17 -17.38 -6.80
CA SER A 275 22.69 -17.89 -5.51
C SER A 275 22.46 -16.84 -4.43
N TYR A 276 22.49 -15.54 -4.76
CA TYR A 276 22.35 -14.42 -3.82
C TYR A 276 23.50 -14.29 -2.79
N SER A 277 24.63 -14.91 -3.03
CA SER A 277 25.77 -14.97 -2.12
C SER A 277 26.87 -13.97 -2.51
N TYR A 278 26.51 -12.72 -2.79
CA TYR A 278 27.42 -11.68 -3.33
C TYR A 278 28.60 -11.35 -2.43
N CYS A 279 28.43 -11.47 -1.11
CA CYS A 279 29.49 -11.16 -0.14
C CYS A 279 30.63 -12.20 -0.12
N LEU A 280 30.51 -13.30 -0.87
CA LEU A 280 31.55 -14.32 -0.97
C LEU A 280 32.58 -14.04 -2.08
N TYR A 281 32.40 -12.97 -2.85
CA TYR A 281 33.26 -12.66 -4.00
C TYR A 281 33.50 -11.15 -4.09
N ASP A 282 34.75 -10.74 -3.88
CA ASP A 282 35.17 -9.32 -3.96
C ASP A 282 35.19 -8.77 -5.39
N ASP A 283 35.20 -9.68 -6.41
CA ASP A 283 35.26 -9.29 -7.82
C ASP A 283 33.98 -8.65 -8.36
N PHE A 284 32.87 -8.74 -7.65
CA PHE A 284 31.62 -8.07 -8.01
C PHE A 284 31.58 -6.61 -7.56
N SER A 285 32.54 -5.83 -8.04
CA SER A 285 32.53 -4.38 -7.87
C SER A 285 31.29 -3.74 -8.54
N THR A 286 30.98 -2.49 -8.18
CA THR A 286 29.92 -1.71 -8.85
C THR A 286 30.16 -1.64 -10.36
N GLU A 287 31.42 -1.46 -10.78
CA GLU A 287 31.80 -1.40 -12.19
C GLU A 287 31.56 -2.74 -12.91
N THR A 288 31.97 -3.85 -12.30
CA THR A 288 31.75 -5.20 -12.88
C THR A 288 30.28 -5.50 -13.05
N ILE A 289 29.46 -5.25 -12.03
CA ILE A 289 28.02 -5.51 -12.07
C ILE A 289 27.32 -4.62 -13.11
N GLU A 290 27.75 -3.36 -13.26
CA GLU A 290 27.23 -2.45 -14.27
C GLU A 290 27.59 -2.89 -15.69
N LYS A 291 28.81 -3.42 -15.91
CA LYS A 291 29.20 -4.03 -17.20
C LYS A 291 28.31 -5.20 -17.56
N ILE A 292 28.06 -6.13 -16.61
CA ILE A 292 27.17 -7.28 -16.84
C ILE A 292 25.73 -6.81 -17.14
N TYR A 293 25.22 -5.86 -16.38
CA TYR A 293 23.89 -5.27 -16.61
C TYR A 293 23.75 -4.64 -18.00
N ASN A 294 24.74 -3.84 -18.42
CA ASN A 294 24.73 -3.21 -19.73
C ASN A 294 24.84 -4.24 -20.86
N TYR A 295 25.69 -5.26 -20.68
CA TYR A 295 25.78 -6.38 -21.63
C TYR A 295 24.44 -7.14 -21.73
N GLN A 296 23.80 -7.51 -20.60
CA GLN A 296 22.50 -8.15 -20.59
C GLN A 296 21.46 -7.33 -21.36
N LYS A 297 21.48 -6.02 -21.19
CA LYS A 297 20.55 -5.13 -21.95
C LYS A 297 20.77 -5.15 -23.47
N THR A 298 22.01 -5.35 -23.91
CA THR A 298 22.28 -5.48 -25.36
C THR A 298 21.78 -6.80 -25.94
N GLN A 299 21.70 -7.84 -25.10
CA GLN A 299 21.18 -9.16 -25.49
C GLN A 299 19.66 -9.23 -25.51
N GLU A 300 18.97 -8.27 -24.88
CA GLU A 300 17.51 -8.27 -24.87
C GLU A 300 16.94 -8.03 -26.26
N PRO A 301 15.98 -8.87 -26.70
CA PRO A 301 15.35 -8.68 -27.99
C PRO A 301 14.62 -7.33 -28.05
N GLN A 302 14.85 -6.57 -29.08
CA GLN A 302 14.15 -5.30 -29.38
C GLN A 302 12.70 -5.65 -29.81
N LEU A 303 11.83 -5.87 -28.80
CA LEU A 303 10.45 -6.22 -29.06
C LEU A 303 9.65 -5.02 -29.58
N SER A 304 8.83 -5.23 -30.60
CA SER A 304 7.82 -4.28 -31.04
C SER A 304 6.78 -4.02 -29.94
N LEU A 305 6.01 -2.93 -30.05
CA LEU A 305 4.93 -2.66 -29.11
C LEU A 305 3.90 -3.79 -29.03
N GLU A 306 3.60 -4.42 -30.18
CA GLU A 306 2.67 -5.56 -30.26
C GLU A 306 3.23 -6.78 -29.53
N GLN A 307 4.50 -7.12 -29.75
CA GLN A 307 5.17 -8.22 -29.04
C GLN A 307 5.27 -7.97 -27.52
N LYS A 308 5.53 -6.71 -27.11
CA LYS A 308 5.49 -6.33 -25.68
C LYS A 308 4.10 -6.52 -25.08
N ALA A 309 3.05 -6.12 -25.81
CA ALA A 309 1.67 -6.28 -25.37
C ALA A 309 1.26 -7.77 -25.29
N GLU A 310 1.66 -8.60 -26.26
CA GLU A 310 1.36 -10.04 -26.24
C GLU A 310 2.11 -10.76 -25.13
N ASN A 311 3.40 -10.48 -24.93
CA ASN A 311 4.19 -11.02 -23.80
C ASN A 311 3.59 -10.62 -22.44
N ALA A 312 3.13 -9.38 -22.35
CA ALA A 312 2.48 -8.88 -21.16
C ALA A 312 1.16 -9.61 -20.87
N LYS A 313 0.35 -9.83 -21.89
CA LYS A 313 -0.91 -10.59 -21.83
C LYS A 313 -0.64 -12.05 -21.41
N GLU A 314 0.38 -12.67 -22.00
CA GLU A 314 0.78 -14.03 -21.64
C GLU A 314 1.25 -14.13 -20.17
N LYS A 315 2.08 -13.20 -19.69
CA LYS A 315 2.49 -13.13 -18.27
C LYS A 315 1.28 -12.99 -17.35
N ALA A 316 0.35 -12.08 -17.67
CA ALA A 316 -0.87 -11.89 -16.91
C ALA A 316 -1.74 -13.17 -16.89
N TYR A 317 -1.87 -13.84 -18.03
CA TYR A 317 -2.61 -15.10 -18.14
C TYR A 317 -1.96 -16.21 -17.31
N ARG A 318 -0.64 -16.42 -17.43
CA ARG A 318 0.09 -17.41 -16.64
C ARG A 318 -0.05 -17.17 -15.14
N TYR A 319 -0.02 -15.90 -14.72
CA TYR A 319 -0.24 -15.53 -13.33
C TYR A 319 -1.65 -15.93 -12.85
N CYS A 320 -2.69 -15.62 -13.63
CA CYS A 320 -4.07 -15.99 -13.32
C CYS A 320 -4.25 -17.52 -13.25
N VAL A 321 -3.66 -18.27 -14.18
CA VAL A 321 -3.71 -19.73 -14.20
C VAL A 321 -3.04 -20.32 -12.95
N LYS A 322 -1.86 -19.82 -12.58
CA LYS A 322 -1.16 -20.22 -11.36
C LYS A 322 -2.03 -19.99 -10.12
N LYS A 323 -2.61 -18.80 -9.96
CA LYS A 323 -3.49 -18.49 -8.83
C LYS A 323 -4.77 -19.33 -8.79
N LYS A 324 -5.32 -19.67 -9.94
CA LYS A 324 -6.47 -20.59 -10.03
C LYS A 324 -6.09 -22.01 -9.57
N GLN A 325 -4.92 -22.50 -9.96
CA GLN A 325 -4.42 -23.81 -9.58
C GLN A 325 -4.13 -23.93 -8.08
N THR A 326 -3.65 -22.85 -7.45
CA THR A 326 -3.39 -22.81 -6.01
C THR A 326 -4.64 -22.56 -5.16
N GLY A 327 -5.80 -22.36 -5.78
CA GLY A 327 -7.05 -22.01 -5.07
C GLY A 327 -7.08 -20.57 -4.55
N GLU A 328 -6.02 -19.79 -4.76
CA GLU A 328 -5.89 -18.42 -4.26
C GLU A 328 -6.56 -17.38 -5.16
N PHE A 329 -6.98 -17.78 -6.37
CA PHE A 329 -7.58 -16.85 -7.34
C PHE A 329 -8.78 -16.09 -6.79
N LEU A 330 -9.62 -16.76 -6.03
CA LEU A 330 -10.81 -16.16 -5.42
C LEU A 330 -10.44 -15.22 -4.27
N LYS A 331 -9.44 -15.57 -3.47
CA LYS A 331 -8.90 -14.68 -2.41
C LYS A 331 -8.31 -13.41 -3.01
N PHE A 332 -7.58 -13.56 -4.08
CA PHE A 332 -6.89 -12.48 -4.76
C PHE A 332 -7.81 -11.56 -5.53
N SER A 333 -8.77 -12.11 -6.27
CA SER A 333 -9.53 -11.34 -7.26
C SER A 333 -10.42 -10.24 -6.67
N GLY A 334 -10.68 -10.27 -5.35
CA GLY A 334 -11.61 -9.30 -4.73
C GLY A 334 -12.99 -9.28 -5.42
N PHE A 335 -13.20 -10.21 -6.40
CA PHE A 335 -14.44 -10.34 -7.17
C PHE A 335 -15.65 -10.48 -6.26
N TYR A 336 -15.49 -11.04 -5.07
CA TYR A 336 -16.57 -11.10 -4.10
C TYR A 336 -17.11 -9.72 -3.72
N VAL A 337 -16.24 -8.73 -3.56
CA VAL A 337 -16.69 -7.36 -3.28
C VAL A 337 -17.51 -6.83 -4.45
N TRP A 338 -17.07 -7.11 -5.68
CA TRP A 338 -17.80 -6.75 -6.89
C TRP A 338 -19.09 -7.54 -7.06
N PHE A 339 -19.09 -8.83 -6.71
CA PHE A 339 -20.33 -9.65 -6.67
C PHE A 339 -21.35 -9.12 -5.66
N LEU A 340 -20.92 -8.47 -4.58
CA LEU A 340 -21.82 -7.81 -3.63
C LEU A 340 -22.28 -6.44 -4.11
N ILE A 341 -21.38 -5.67 -4.72
CA ILE A 341 -21.65 -4.32 -5.19
C ILE A 341 -22.62 -4.32 -6.37
N VAL A 342 -22.45 -5.22 -7.34
CA VAL A 342 -23.30 -5.29 -8.52
C VAL A 342 -24.77 -5.59 -8.19
N PRO A 343 -25.12 -6.64 -7.41
CA PRO A 343 -26.49 -6.88 -6.99
C PRO A 343 -27.07 -5.76 -6.12
N LEU A 344 -26.28 -5.20 -5.20
CA LEU A 344 -26.73 -4.10 -4.36
C LEU A 344 -27.03 -2.85 -5.19
N THR A 345 -26.19 -2.57 -6.16
CA THR A 345 -26.40 -1.50 -7.13
C THR A 345 -27.67 -1.75 -7.92
N ALA A 346 -27.86 -2.96 -8.44
CA ALA A 346 -29.05 -3.35 -9.18
C ALA A 346 -30.33 -3.24 -8.33
N VAL A 347 -30.30 -3.73 -7.08
CA VAL A 347 -31.44 -3.63 -6.14
C VAL A 347 -31.74 -2.16 -5.81
N THR A 348 -30.73 -1.35 -5.54
CA THR A 348 -30.91 0.08 -5.27
C THR A 348 -31.52 0.80 -6.48
N LEU A 349 -31.19 0.35 -7.67
CA LEU A 349 -31.75 0.81 -8.94
C LEU A 349 -33.23 0.57 -9.08
N LEU A 350 -33.66 -0.70 -8.89
CA LEU A 350 -35.04 -1.13 -9.08
C LEU A 350 -36.00 -0.42 -8.12
N PHE A 351 -35.53 -0.09 -6.91
CA PHE A 351 -36.39 0.49 -5.87
C PHE A 351 -36.42 2.03 -5.84
N LYS A 352 -35.48 2.76 -6.47
CA LYS A 352 -35.42 4.24 -6.35
C LYS A 352 -35.30 5.01 -7.66
N TRP A 353 -35.66 4.41 -8.77
CA TRP A 353 -35.64 5.06 -10.09
C TRP A 353 -36.34 6.43 -10.14
N LYS A 354 -37.44 6.61 -9.39
CA LYS A 354 -38.28 7.83 -9.51
C LYS A 354 -37.70 9.13 -8.92
N ASN A 355 -36.73 9.07 -7.97
CA ASN A 355 -36.31 10.27 -7.21
C ASN A 355 -34.80 10.54 -7.18
N GLY A 356 -33.98 9.86 -7.98
CA GLY A 356 -32.54 9.99 -7.85
C GLY A 356 -31.72 9.59 -9.08
N PHE A 357 -32.29 9.56 -10.27
CA PHE A 357 -31.63 9.09 -11.48
C PHE A 357 -30.24 9.70 -11.71
N LEU A 358 -30.09 11.02 -11.62
CA LEU A 358 -28.78 11.68 -11.78
C LEU A 358 -27.74 11.31 -10.71
N ARG A 359 -28.19 11.14 -9.47
CA ARG A 359 -27.31 10.67 -8.38
C ARG A 359 -26.89 9.24 -8.63
N TRP A 360 -27.82 8.42 -9.06
CA TRP A 360 -27.55 7.05 -9.41
C TRP A 360 -26.53 6.93 -10.52
N VAL A 361 -26.74 7.63 -11.64
CA VAL A 361 -25.79 7.68 -12.74
C VAL A 361 -24.40 8.10 -12.26
N SER A 362 -24.32 9.12 -11.39
CA SER A 362 -23.05 9.58 -10.85
C SER A 362 -22.36 8.54 -9.95
N THR A 363 -23.11 7.75 -9.17
CA THR A 363 -22.55 6.69 -8.32
C THR A 363 -22.13 5.48 -9.15
N PHE A 364 -22.92 5.15 -10.19
CA PHE A 364 -22.54 4.10 -11.15
C PHE A 364 -21.27 4.47 -11.92
N LEU A 365 -21.16 5.71 -12.39
CA LEU A 365 -19.95 6.21 -13.05
C LEU A 365 -18.76 6.19 -12.07
N TYR A 366 -18.97 6.61 -10.83
CA TYR A 366 -17.94 6.53 -9.78
C TYR A 366 -17.46 5.08 -9.59
N GLY A 367 -18.39 4.16 -9.35
CA GLY A 367 -18.08 2.74 -9.16
C GLY A 367 -17.42 2.12 -10.39
N GLY A 368 -17.92 2.39 -11.58
CA GLY A 368 -17.37 1.90 -12.84
C GLY A 368 -15.96 2.42 -13.10
N THR A 369 -15.72 3.71 -12.85
CA THR A 369 -14.38 4.30 -12.99
C THR A 369 -13.39 3.70 -11.99
N CYS A 370 -13.80 3.53 -10.73
CA CYS A 370 -12.97 2.86 -9.73
C CYS A 370 -12.67 1.41 -10.10
N ALA A 371 -13.66 0.66 -10.58
CA ALA A 371 -13.48 -0.71 -11.05
C ALA A 371 -12.49 -0.77 -12.22
N PHE A 372 -12.65 0.10 -13.20
CA PHE A 372 -11.76 0.19 -14.34
C PHE A 372 -10.32 0.46 -13.92
N LEU A 373 -10.10 1.44 -13.04
CA LEU A 373 -8.75 1.77 -12.54
C LEU A 373 -8.11 0.62 -11.78
N ILE A 374 -8.84 -0.05 -10.88
CA ILE A 374 -8.33 -1.24 -10.17
C ILE A 374 -7.89 -2.32 -11.16
N HIS A 375 -8.70 -2.59 -12.20
CA HIS A 375 -8.34 -3.58 -13.21
C HIS A 375 -7.11 -3.15 -14.02
N MET A 376 -6.98 -1.87 -14.34
CA MET A 376 -5.80 -1.34 -15.03
C MET A 376 -4.54 -1.45 -14.18
N GLU A 377 -4.61 -1.13 -12.89
CA GLU A 377 -3.49 -1.31 -11.96
C GLU A 377 -3.10 -2.78 -11.81
N TRP A 378 -4.09 -3.66 -11.69
CA TRP A 378 -3.86 -5.09 -11.61
C TRP A 378 -3.18 -5.63 -12.88
N ILE A 379 -3.70 -5.26 -14.07
CA ILE A 379 -3.10 -5.63 -15.36
C ILE A 379 -1.66 -5.12 -15.44
N TYR A 380 -1.43 -3.84 -15.11
CA TYR A 380 -0.09 -3.24 -15.11
C TYR A 380 0.90 -4.02 -14.22
N LEU A 381 0.50 -4.41 -13.02
CA LEU A 381 1.35 -5.17 -12.11
C LEU A 381 1.59 -6.60 -12.62
N ALA A 382 0.56 -7.26 -13.13
CA ALA A 382 0.69 -8.59 -13.73
C ALA A 382 1.61 -8.59 -14.96
N MET A 383 1.55 -7.53 -15.78
CA MET A 383 2.42 -7.34 -16.94
C MET A 383 3.89 -7.24 -16.58
N ASN A 384 4.23 -6.69 -15.41
CA ASN A 384 5.62 -6.60 -14.94
C ASN A 384 6.23 -7.96 -14.56
N GLY A 385 5.43 -9.04 -14.53
CA GLY A 385 5.89 -10.42 -14.34
C GLY A 385 6.37 -10.76 -12.93
N ARG A 386 6.39 -9.80 -12.00
CA ARG A 386 6.71 -10.00 -10.59
C ARG A 386 5.59 -9.43 -9.72
N PHE A 387 4.89 -10.33 -9.04
CA PHE A 387 3.74 -9.97 -8.23
C PHE A 387 3.87 -10.63 -6.83
N PRO A 388 4.75 -10.10 -5.97
CA PRO A 388 4.96 -10.66 -4.63
C PRO A 388 3.73 -10.44 -3.76
N GLN A 389 3.56 -11.27 -2.73
CA GLN A 389 2.39 -11.28 -1.85
C GLN A 389 2.09 -9.89 -1.26
N ARG A 390 3.11 -9.14 -0.85
CA ARG A 390 2.95 -7.75 -0.34
C ARG A 390 2.28 -6.79 -1.32
N VAL A 391 2.44 -7.01 -2.63
CA VAL A 391 1.76 -6.19 -3.66
C VAL A 391 0.33 -6.67 -3.85
N GLU A 392 0.09 -7.98 -3.80
CA GLU A 392 -1.26 -8.56 -3.82
C GLU A 392 -2.10 -8.04 -2.66
N GLU A 393 -1.54 -8.05 -1.44
CA GLU A 393 -2.18 -7.53 -0.24
C GLU A 393 -2.49 -6.03 -0.35
N SER A 394 -1.56 -5.26 -0.90
CA SER A 394 -1.75 -3.81 -1.11
C SER A 394 -2.91 -3.51 -2.05
N ILE A 395 -3.02 -4.21 -3.18
CA ILE A 395 -4.15 -4.09 -4.11
C ILE A 395 -5.45 -4.59 -3.47
N ARG A 396 -5.41 -5.68 -2.72
CA ARG A 396 -6.58 -6.20 -2.00
C ARG A 396 -7.14 -5.18 -1.02
N LEU A 397 -6.28 -4.54 -0.23
CA LEU A 397 -6.68 -3.45 0.67
C LEU A 397 -7.34 -2.30 -0.07
N LEU A 398 -6.79 -1.90 -1.21
CA LEU A 398 -7.36 -0.85 -2.04
C LEU A 398 -8.73 -1.25 -2.59
N MET A 399 -8.87 -2.46 -3.14
CA MET A 399 -10.14 -2.98 -3.65
C MET A 399 -11.24 -3.01 -2.57
N LEU A 400 -10.90 -3.49 -1.37
CA LEU A 400 -11.83 -3.55 -0.25
C LEU A 400 -12.24 -2.14 0.21
N SER A 401 -11.29 -1.20 0.28
CA SER A 401 -11.56 0.18 0.68
C SER A 401 -12.45 0.90 -0.32
N VAL A 402 -12.17 0.75 -1.61
CA VAL A 402 -12.98 1.32 -2.69
C VAL A 402 -14.38 0.68 -2.72
N GLY A 403 -14.46 -0.64 -2.59
CA GLY A 403 -15.73 -1.37 -2.50
C GLY A 403 -16.58 -0.88 -1.34
N PHE A 404 -15.98 -0.71 -0.17
CA PHE A 404 -16.67 -0.17 1.01
C PHE A 404 -17.18 1.27 0.77
N MET A 405 -16.38 2.10 0.12
CA MET A 405 -16.80 3.46 -0.25
C MET A 405 -18.01 3.47 -1.19
N ILE A 406 -18.00 2.63 -2.24
CA ILE A 406 -19.12 2.50 -3.18
C ILE A 406 -20.40 2.08 -2.44
N VAL A 407 -20.31 1.07 -1.59
CA VAL A 407 -21.43 0.61 -0.75
C VAL A 407 -21.96 1.75 0.12
N CYS A 408 -21.09 2.52 0.77
CA CYS A 408 -21.51 3.64 1.59
C CYS A 408 -22.19 4.75 0.79
N HIS A 409 -21.67 5.05 -0.41
CA HIS A 409 -22.33 6.01 -1.30
C HIS A 409 -23.71 5.52 -1.74
N LEU A 410 -23.88 4.26 -2.08
CA LEU A 410 -25.17 3.66 -2.40
C LEU A 410 -26.14 3.72 -1.21
N LEU A 411 -25.68 3.35 -0.03
CA LEU A 411 -26.49 3.38 1.20
C LEU A 411 -26.91 4.80 1.59
N SER A 412 -26.14 5.82 1.25
CA SER A 412 -26.49 7.21 1.54
C SER A 412 -27.76 7.68 0.82
N PHE A 413 -28.24 6.97 -0.21
CA PHE A 413 -29.51 7.23 -0.88
C PHE A 413 -30.74 6.74 -0.09
N TRP A 414 -30.54 5.82 0.86
CA TRP A 414 -31.63 5.26 1.64
C TRP A 414 -31.90 6.13 2.87
N LYS A 415 -33.02 6.87 2.86
CA LYS A 415 -33.43 7.68 4.02
C LYS A 415 -34.05 6.83 5.15
N ASP A 416 -34.49 5.62 4.84
CA ASP A 416 -35.20 4.77 5.79
C ASP A 416 -34.20 3.92 6.60
N THR A 417 -34.13 4.24 7.90
CA THR A 417 -33.10 3.71 8.80
C THR A 417 -33.24 2.20 9.06
N SER A 418 -34.40 1.63 8.92
CA SER A 418 -34.65 0.20 9.20
C SER A 418 -34.08 -0.70 8.12
N PHE A 419 -34.26 -0.34 6.85
CA PHE A 419 -33.77 -1.14 5.74
C PHE A 419 -32.23 -1.02 5.61
N ILE A 420 -31.68 0.17 5.91
CA ILE A 420 -30.20 0.35 5.97
C ILE A 420 -29.58 -0.57 7.03
N ARG A 421 -30.22 -0.69 8.20
CA ARG A 421 -29.75 -1.58 9.28
C ARG A 421 -29.68 -3.04 8.84
N ILE A 422 -30.74 -3.54 8.20
CA ILE A 422 -30.84 -4.93 7.73
C ILE A 422 -29.83 -5.16 6.58
N SER A 423 -29.76 -4.26 5.62
CA SER A 423 -28.85 -4.39 4.46
C SER A 423 -27.36 -4.36 4.87
N VAL A 424 -26.98 -3.46 5.79
CA VAL A 424 -25.60 -3.41 6.32
C VAL A 424 -25.27 -4.68 7.10
N VAL A 425 -26.19 -5.18 7.93
CA VAL A 425 -25.99 -6.42 8.69
C VAL A 425 -25.81 -7.62 7.75
N ILE A 426 -26.68 -7.77 6.75
CA ILE A 426 -26.60 -8.87 5.78
C ILE A 426 -25.28 -8.79 5.00
N GLN A 427 -24.85 -7.60 4.59
CA GLN A 427 -23.59 -7.42 3.84
C GLN A 427 -22.36 -7.69 4.70
N CYS A 428 -22.36 -7.27 5.97
CA CYS A 428 -21.26 -7.59 6.88
C CYS A 428 -21.20 -9.08 7.19
N ILE A 429 -22.35 -9.76 7.32
CA ILE A 429 -22.41 -11.22 7.49
C ILE A 429 -21.90 -11.91 6.22
N LEU A 430 -22.37 -11.51 5.03
CA LEU A 430 -21.91 -12.06 3.76
C LEU A 430 -20.40 -11.82 3.56
N LEU A 431 -19.92 -10.63 3.87
CA LEU A 431 -18.49 -10.32 3.81
C LEU A 431 -17.68 -11.19 4.78
N ALA A 432 -18.16 -11.37 6.02
CA ALA A 432 -17.54 -12.23 7.01
C ALA A 432 -17.55 -13.70 6.57
N VAL A 433 -18.64 -14.20 6.01
CA VAL A 433 -18.74 -15.58 5.46
C VAL A 433 -17.79 -15.77 4.29
N ILE A 434 -17.74 -14.82 3.37
CA ILE A 434 -16.85 -14.87 2.20
C ILE A 434 -15.37 -14.84 2.64
N LEU A 435 -15.03 -14.02 3.63
CA LEU A 435 -13.68 -13.93 4.18
C LEU A 435 -13.29 -15.18 5.00
N HIS A 436 -14.27 -15.90 5.54
CA HIS A 436 -14.03 -17.14 6.29
C HIS A 436 -13.93 -18.38 5.39
N MET A 437 -14.57 -18.35 4.21
CA MET A 437 -14.50 -19.44 3.22
C MET A 437 -13.30 -19.32 2.28
N GLY A 438 -12.57 -18.23 2.32
CA GLY A 438 -11.33 -17.97 1.56
C GLY A 438 -10.11 -17.95 2.44
#